data_8f11d2fcd36d5f1972985d42cd7d926f
#
_entry.id   8f11d2fcd36d5f1972985d42cd7d926f
#
_cell.length_a   1.000
_cell.length_b   1.000
_cell.length_c   1.000
_cell.angle_alpha   90.00
_cell.angle_beta   90.00
_cell.angle_gamma   90.00
#
_symmetry.space_group_name_H-M   'P 1'
#
loop_
_entity.id
_entity.type
_entity.pdbx_description
1 polymer ?
#
loop_
_entity_poly.entity_id
_entity_poly.type
_entity_poly.pdbx_seq_one_letter_code
_entity_poly.pdbx_strand_id
1 'polypeptide(L)'
;MATEIIEFIDPSDLAVATEVRGWEVGTRSVLQRDPGITKLNQEHPGLIDAAIAAGRGNATEYLRKVVANMKSKKAEILARRLSIAELTEVRAFVSSAAGQRFYRRLHAGSDVHAITEDVLDRSETSGTKVITRENANQLLGSTMKKAAAQTSSEDALAIMKFQQTAAAKQFGAASDEAVQAVLEVANNPDPEFLSKQQDLLISAMIAFAEKPSSKKP
;
A
#
# COMPACT_ATOMS: atom_id res chain seq x y z
N MET A 1 -19.29 7.46 -11.71
CA MET A 1 -18.14 7.75 -12.61
C MET A 1 -16.83 7.89 -11.84
N ALA A 2 -16.64 8.82 -10.89
CA ALA A 2 -15.38 8.98 -10.14
C ALA A 2 -14.97 7.68 -9.42
N THR A 3 -15.89 7.02 -8.71
CA THR A 3 -15.65 5.73 -8.05
C THR A 3 -15.19 4.64 -9.04
N GLU A 4 -15.78 4.60 -10.22
CA GLU A 4 -15.43 3.65 -11.27
C GLU A 4 -14.00 3.94 -11.82
N ILE A 5 -13.65 5.21 -11.98
CA ILE A 5 -12.28 5.61 -12.36
C ILE A 5 -11.28 5.09 -11.32
N ILE A 6 -11.55 5.30 -10.03
CA ILE A 6 -10.68 4.80 -8.96
C ILE A 6 -10.59 3.28 -8.99
N GLU A 7 -11.66 2.55 -9.27
CA GLU A 7 -11.63 1.08 -9.38
C GLU A 7 -10.79 0.60 -10.57
N PHE A 8 -10.79 1.31 -11.70
CA PHE A 8 -9.91 1.00 -12.83
C PHE A 8 -8.43 1.25 -12.52
N ILE A 9 -8.13 2.33 -11.80
CA ILE A 9 -6.76 2.72 -11.45
C ILE A 9 -6.19 1.81 -10.36
N ASP A 10 -7.00 1.48 -9.37
CA ASP A 10 -6.62 0.83 -8.12
C ASP A 10 -7.67 -0.24 -7.76
N PRO A 11 -7.65 -1.40 -8.43
CA PRO A 11 -8.61 -2.47 -8.17
C PRO A 11 -8.60 -2.90 -6.71
N SER A 12 -9.78 -3.00 -6.09
CA SER A 12 -9.92 -3.20 -4.64
C SER A 12 -9.17 -4.41 -4.11
N ASP A 13 -9.24 -5.54 -4.82
CA ASP A 13 -8.54 -6.76 -4.39
C ASP A 13 -7.01 -6.60 -4.45
N LEU A 14 -6.52 -5.91 -5.47
CA LEU A 14 -5.09 -5.65 -5.65
C LEU A 14 -4.58 -4.65 -4.61
N ALA A 15 -5.35 -3.60 -4.34
CA ALA A 15 -5.04 -2.61 -3.31
C ALA A 15 -4.95 -3.27 -1.93
N VAL A 16 -5.95 -4.06 -1.53
CA VAL A 16 -5.95 -4.79 -0.25
C VAL A 16 -4.77 -5.75 -0.18
N ALA A 17 -4.48 -6.50 -1.23
CA ALA A 17 -3.35 -7.42 -1.26
C ALA A 17 -2.01 -6.69 -1.10
N THR A 18 -1.86 -5.49 -1.68
CA THR A 18 -0.67 -4.65 -1.55
C THR A 18 -0.50 -4.13 -0.12
N GLU A 19 -1.57 -3.63 0.49
CA GLU A 19 -1.55 -3.15 1.88
C GLU A 19 -1.26 -4.27 2.88
N VAL A 20 -1.85 -5.46 2.69
CA VAL A 20 -1.57 -6.65 3.52
C VAL A 20 -0.10 -7.04 3.41
N ARG A 21 0.47 -7.05 2.20
CA ARG A 21 1.90 -7.30 2.01
C ARG A 21 2.75 -6.24 2.72
N GLY A 22 2.38 -4.97 2.63
CA GLY A 22 3.03 -3.88 3.34
C GLY A 22 3.02 -4.09 4.85
N TRP A 23 1.87 -4.48 5.39
CA TRP A 23 1.73 -4.82 6.79
C TRP A 23 2.63 -6.00 7.20
N GLU A 24 2.67 -7.08 6.40
CA GLU A 24 3.52 -8.25 6.67
C GLU A 24 5.00 -7.89 6.69
N VAL A 25 5.46 -7.13 5.70
CA VAL A 25 6.85 -6.66 5.62
C VAL A 25 7.17 -5.77 6.81
N GLY A 26 6.34 -4.78 7.09
CA GLY A 26 6.53 -3.85 8.21
C GLY A 26 6.54 -4.54 9.56
N THR A 27 5.60 -5.46 9.79
CA THR A 27 5.55 -6.25 11.04
C THR A 27 6.81 -7.10 11.18
N ARG A 28 7.24 -7.78 10.11
CA ARG A 28 8.48 -8.57 10.12
C ARG A 28 9.68 -7.74 10.47
N SER A 29 9.86 -6.60 9.82
CA SER A 29 10.99 -5.70 10.06
C SER A 29 11.01 -5.18 11.50
N VAL A 30 9.86 -4.81 12.07
CA VAL A 30 9.76 -4.39 13.47
C VAL A 30 10.14 -5.53 14.42
N LEU A 31 9.62 -6.73 14.21
CA LEU A 31 9.91 -7.89 15.07
C LEU A 31 11.39 -8.31 14.96
N GLN A 32 12.00 -8.20 13.78
CA GLN A 32 13.41 -8.52 13.57
C GLN A 32 14.38 -7.49 14.16
N ARG A 33 13.95 -6.25 14.35
CA ARG A 33 14.75 -5.18 15.00
C ARG A 33 14.73 -5.27 16.53
N ASP A 34 13.79 -6.00 17.11
CA ASP A 34 13.75 -6.26 18.55
C ASP A 34 14.76 -7.37 18.93
N PRO A 35 15.80 -7.06 19.76
CA PRO A 35 16.83 -8.05 20.12
C PRO A 35 16.28 -9.26 20.89
N GLY A 36 15.22 -9.05 21.72
CA GLY A 36 14.58 -10.10 22.49
C GLY A 36 13.83 -11.08 21.60
N ILE A 37 13.05 -10.55 20.65
CA ILE A 37 12.30 -11.34 19.67
C ILE A 37 13.26 -12.07 18.72
N THR A 38 14.33 -11.41 18.29
CA THR A 38 15.36 -12.02 17.44
C THR A 38 16.01 -13.20 18.13
N LYS A 39 16.37 -13.07 19.41
CA LYS A 39 16.91 -14.19 20.23
C LYS A 39 15.89 -15.32 20.36
N LEU A 40 14.66 -15.01 20.69
CA LEU A 40 13.58 -16.02 20.76
C LEU A 40 13.37 -16.74 19.43
N ASN A 41 13.44 -16.02 18.31
CA ASN A 41 13.29 -16.64 16.98
C ASN A 41 14.50 -17.52 16.60
N GLN A 42 15.71 -17.29 17.17
CA GLN A 42 16.85 -18.19 17.04
C GLN A 42 16.64 -19.47 17.85
N GLU A 43 16.09 -19.37 19.04
CA GLU A 43 15.76 -20.50 19.91
C GLU A 43 14.56 -21.31 19.39
N HIS A 44 13.59 -20.61 18.76
CA HIS A 44 12.36 -21.18 18.19
C HIS A 44 12.20 -20.74 16.73
N PRO A 45 12.91 -21.33 15.76
CA PRO A 45 12.87 -20.93 14.35
C PRO A 45 11.46 -20.98 13.78
N GLY A 46 11.01 -19.87 13.18
CA GLY A 46 9.65 -19.71 12.64
C GLY A 46 8.67 -18.96 13.56
N LEU A 47 9.11 -18.51 14.74
CA LEU A 47 8.29 -17.75 15.70
C LEU A 47 7.73 -16.48 15.08
N ILE A 48 8.53 -15.70 14.34
CA ILE A 48 8.09 -14.48 13.66
C ILE A 48 7.05 -14.81 12.57
N ASP A 49 7.27 -15.89 11.81
CA ASP A 49 6.32 -16.33 10.78
C ASP A 49 4.97 -16.74 11.38
N ALA A 50 5.00 -17.44 12.50
CA ALA A 50 3.79 -17.84 13.22
C ALA A 50 3.01 -16.62 13.73
N ALA A 51 3.70 -15.62 14.28
CA ALA A 51 3.08 -14.37 14.71
C ALA A 51 2.38 -13.65 13.54
N ILE A 52 3.10 -13.45 12.43
CA ILE A 52 2.54 -12.80 11.23
C ILE A 52 1.33 -13.57 10.70
N ALA A 53 1.41 -14.89 10.63
CA ALA A 53 0.28 -15.73 10.18
C ALA A 53 -0.96 -15.57 11.08
N ALA A 54 -0.79 -15.47 12.39
CA ALA A 54 -1.88 -15.27 13.34
C ALA A 54 -2.54 -13.89 13.19
N GLY A 55 -1.76 -12.85 12.94
CA GLY A 55 -2.27 -11.48 12.78
C GLY A 55 -2.88 -11.17 11.41
N ARG A 56 -2.55 -11.96 10.38
CA ARG A 56 -2.93 -11.69 8.98
C ARG A 56 -4.44 -11.51 8.77
N GLY A 57 -5.27 -12.34 9.38
CA GLY A 57 -6.73 -12.27 9.22
C GLY A 57 -7.29 -10.94 9.71
N ASN A 58 -6.91 -10.52 10.91
CA ASN A 58 -7.31 -9.25 11.50
C ASN A 58 -6.79 -8.04 10.68
N ALA A 59 -5.52 -8.11 10.25
CA ALA A 59 -4.94 -7.08 9.38
C ALA A 59 -5.69 -6.97 8.04
N THR A 60 -6.02 -8.09 7.41
CA THR A 60 -6.76 -8.09 6.13
C THR A 60 -8.15 -7.46 6.28
N GLU A 61 -8.88 -7.77 7.34
CA GLU A 61 -10.20 -7.18 7.58
C GLU A 61 -10.12 -5.66 7.80
N TYR A 62 -9.16 -5.23 8.62
CA TYR A 62 -8.94 -3.81 8.87
C TYR A 62 -8.50 -3.07 7.59
N LEU A 63 -7.50 -3.58 6.89
CA LEU A 63 -6.96 -2.94 5.69
C LEU A 63 -7.98 -2.86 4.56
N ARG A 64 -8.93 -3.80 4.47
CA ARG A 64 -10.05 -3.69 3.54
C ARG A 64 -10.91 -2.44 3.82
N LYS A 65 -11.17 -2.12 5.09
CA LYS A 65 -11.90 -0.90 5.48
C LYS A 65 -11.08 0.36 5.19
N VAL A 66 -9.78 0.32 5.47
CA VAL A 66 -8.83 1.41 5.18
C VAL A 66 -8.79 1.71 3.68
N VAL A 67 -8.61 0.70 2.84
CA VAL A 67 -8.60 0.83 1.37
C VAL A 67 -9.93 1.39 0.86
N ALA A 68 -11.06 0.91 1.37
CA ALA A 68 -12.37 1.44 0.98
C ALA A 68 -12.50 2.93 1.33
N ASN A 69 -12.05 3.36 2.51
CA ASN A 69 -12.04 4.76 2.92
C ASN A 69 -11.12 5.62 2.03
N MET A 70 -9.89 5.15 1.77
CA MET A 70 -8.96 5.84 0.87
C MET A 70 -9.56 6.03 -0.53
N LYS A 71 -10.21 5.00 -1.07
CA LYS A 71 -10.86 5.05 -2.39
C LYS A 71 -12.04 6.01 -2.41
N SER A 72 -12.86 6.04 -1.36
CA SER A 72 -13.95 7.01 -1.22
C SER A 72 -13.42 8.44 -1.26
N LYS A 73 -12.39 8.74 -0.45
CA LYS A 73 -11.75 10.07 -0.44
C LYS A 73 -11.18 10.47 -1.81
N LYS A 74 -10.48 9.54 -2.48
CA LYS A 74 -9.99 9.77 -3.86
C LYS A 74 -11.15 10.09 -4.81
N ALA A 75 -12.24 9.32 -4.77
CA ALA A 75 -13.40 9.51 -5.63
C ALA A 75 -14.10 10.85 -5.37
N GLU A 76 -14.26 11.25 -4.10
CA GLU A 76 -14.84 12.55 -3.71
C GLU A 76 -14.00 13.73 -4.24
N ILE A 77 -12.66 13.63 -4.16
CA ILE A 77 -11.76 14.65 -4.68
C ILE A 77 -11.89 14.74 -6.20
N LEU A 78 -11.89 13.62 -6.92
CA LEU A 78 -12.09 13.60 -8.37
C LEU A 78 -13.44 14.23 -8.77
N ALA A 79 -14.53 13.84 -8.07
CA ALA A 79 -15.87 14.36 -8.37
C ALA A 79 -16.00 15.88 -8.12
N ARG A 80 -15.23 16.43 -7.18
CA ARG A 80 -15.22 17.86 -6.86
C ARG A 80 -14.33 18.65 -7.83
N ARG A 81 -13.22 18.07 -8.28
CA ARG A 81 -12.19 18.77 -9.05
C ARG A 81 -12.39 18.70 -10.56
N LEU A 82 -13.03 17.66 -11.07
CA LEU A 82 -13.22 17.44 -12.50
C LEU A 82 -14.67 17.66 -12.89
N SER A 83 -14.87 18.32 -14.03
CA SER A 83 -16.16 18.39 -14.71
C SER A 83 -16.59 17.02 -15.24
N ILE A 84 -17.87 16.88 -15.59
CA ILE A 84 -18.40 15.63 -16.18
C ILE A 84 -17.65 15.27 -17.48
N ALA A 85 -17.32 16.27 -18.30
CA ALA A 85 -16.56 16.05 -19.55
C ALA A 85 -15.16 15.49 -19.26
N GLU A 86 -14.43 16.09 -18.31
CA GLU A 86 -13.10 15.63 -17.90
C GLU A 86 -13.15 14.23 -17.27
N LEU A 87 -14.13 13.95 -16.39
CA LEU A 87 -14.34 12.62 -15.84
C LEU A 87 -14.61 11.58 -16.93
N THR A 88 -15.37 11.96 -17.97
CA THR A 88 -15.65 11.06 -19.11
C THR A 88 -14.38 10.75 -19.89
N GLU A 89 -13.54 11.75 -20.14
CA GLU A 89 -12.27 11.57 -20.82
C GLU A 89 -11.26 10.75 -20.02
N VAL A 90 -11.11 11.03 -18.72
CA VAL A 90 -10.27 10.23 -17.80
C VAL A 90 -10.76 8.78 -17.77
N ARG A 91 -12.08 8.55 -17.62
CA ARG A 91 -12.67 7.22 -17.61
C ARG A 91 -12.36 6.46 -18.91
N ALA A 92 -12.51 7.13 -20.07
CA ALA A 92 -12.21 6.52 -21.36
C ALA A 92 -10.74 6.07 -21.45
N PHE A 93 -9.80 6.86 -20.94
CA PHE A 93 -8.39 6.47 -20.90
C PHE A 93 -8.14 5.33 -19.93
N VAL A 94 -8.55 5.43 -18.64
CA VAL A 94 -8.23 4.42 -17.64
C VAL A 94 -8.89 3.07 -17.93
N SER A 95 -10.04 3.04 -18.61
CA SER A 95 -10.71 1.81 -19.04
C SER A 95 -10.15 1.25 -20.35
N SER A 96 -9.35 2.00 -21.10
CA SER A 96 -8.71 1.52 -22.34
C SER A 96 -7.68 0.43 -22.05
N ALA A 97 -7.36 -0.37 -23.07
CA ALA A 97 -6.33 -1.41 -22.96
C ALA A 97 -4.95 -0.85 -22.54
N ALA A 98 -4.56 0.31 -23.06
CA ALA A 98 -3.31 1.00 -22.71
C ALA A 98 -3.33 1.48 -21.26
N GLY A 99 -4.41 2.14 -20.81
CA GLY A 99 -4.60 2.59 -19.44
C GLY A 99 -4.55 1.42 -18.45
N GLN A 100 -5.29 0.35 -18.74
CA GLN A 100 -5.32 -0.85 -17.90
C GLN A 100 -3.94 -1.52 -17.76
N ARG A 101 -3.19 -1.63 -18.85
CA ARG A 101 -1.82 -2.17 -18.80
C ARG A 101 -0.90 -1.25 -18.01
N PHE A 102 -1.01 0.07 -18.17
CA PHE A 102 -0.23 1.05 -17.44
C PHE A 102 -0.44 0.94 -15.93
N TYR A 103 -1.69 0.98 -15.46
CA TYR A 103 -1.99 0.90 -14.02
C TYR A 103 -1.62 -0.45 -13.41
N ARG A 104 -1.82 -1.57 -14.12
CA ARG A 104 -1.31 -2.87 -13.65
C ARG A 104 0.21 -2.89 -13.46
N ARG A 105 0.97 -2.26 -14.37
CA ARG A 105 2.43 -2.15 -14.22
C ARG A 105 2.82 -1.27 -13.04
N LEU A 106 2.08 -0.20 -12.76
CA LEU A 106 2.29 0.62 -11.57
C LEU A 106 2.14 -0.24 -10.30
N HIS A 107 1.07 -1.01 -10.18
CA HIS A 107 0.89 -1.90 -9.02
C HIS A 107 1.97 -2.97 -8.91
N ALA A 108 2.35 -3.60 -10.02
CA ALA A 108 3.40 -4.63 -10.03
C ALA A 108 4.79 -4.07 -9.70
N GLY A 109 5.05 -2.79 -10.04
CA GLY A 109 6.33 -2.12 -9.80
C GLY A 109 6.48 -1.54 -8.39
N SER A 110 5.42 -1.54 -7.57
CA SER A 110 5.41 -0.94 -6.23
C SER A 110 6.32 -1.71 -5.27
N ASP A 111 7.37 -1.04 -4.78
CA ASP A 111 8.34 -1.61 -3.84
C ASP A 111 8.00 -1.18 -2.41
N VAL A 112 7.05 -1.90 -1.81
CA VAL A 112 6.56 -1.62 -0.46
C VAL A 112 7.67 -1.82 0.58
N HIS A 113 8.61 -2.74 0.34
CA HIS A 113 9.71 -3.03 1.28
C HIS A 113 10.61 -1.81 1.48
N ALA A 114 11.06 -1.19 0.39
CA ALA A 114 11.96 -0.04 0.46
C ALA A 114 11.36 1.13 1.25
N ILE A 115 10.03 1.35 1.14
CA ILE A 115 9.37 2.41 1.91
C ILE A 115 9.26 2.04 3.39
N THR A 116 8.90 0.81 3.66
CA THR A 116 8.78 0.34 5.04
C THR A 116 10.10 0.50 5.79
N GLU A 117 11.22 0.11 5.19
CA GLU A 117 12.54 0.29 5.78
C GLU A 117 12.87 1.78 6.00
N ASP A 118 12.66 2.64 5.00
CA ASP A 118 12.91 4.09 5.13
C ASP A 118 12.06 4.73 6.25
N VAL A 119 10.79 4.35 6.39
CA VAL A 119 9.91 4.82 7.47
C VAL A 119 10.38 4.31 8.83
N LEU A 120 10.83 3.07 8.93
CA LEU A 120 11.34 2.49 10.17
C LEU A 120 12.67 3.15 10.59
N ASP A 121 13.61 3.33 9.66
CA ASP A 121 14.91 3.97 9.92
C ASP A 121 14.74 5.42 10.41
N ARG A 122 13.83 6.17 9.78
CA ARG A 122 13.48 7.53 10.23
C ARG A 122 12.80 7.53 11.59
N SER A 123 11.97 6.52 11.90
CA SER A 123 11.28 6.44 13.19
C SER A 123 12.24 6.21 14.35
N GLU A 124 13.34 5.48 14.13
CA GLU A 124 14.39 5.28 15.14
C GLU A 124 15.11 6.59 15.47
N THR A 125 15.26 7.50 14.51
CA THR A 125 15.94 8.78 14.68
C THR A 125 15.02 9.90 15.15
N SER A 126 13.76 9.91 14.74
CA SER A 126 12.80 11.01 15.03
C SER A 126 11.71 10.66 16.04
N GLY A 127 11.56 9.38 16.42
CA GLY A 127 10.49 8.89 17.29
C GLY A 127 9.09 8.89 16.66
N THR A 128 8.97 9.27 15.39
CA THR A 128 7.66 9.44 14.73
C THR A 128 7.53 8.47 13.54
N LYS A 129 6.57 7.54 13.61
CA LYS A 129 6.23 6.61 12.52
C LYS A 129 5.19 7.25 11.60
N VAL A 130 5.64 8.11 10.68
CA VAL A 130 4.75 8.82 9.75
C VAL A 130 5.22 8.59 8.31
N ILE A 131 4.32 8.17 7.45
CA ILE A 131 4.54 8.14 6.00
C ILE A 131 4.42 9.58 5.50
N THR A 132 5.50 10.13 4.97
CA THR A 132 5.54 11.50 4.47
C THR A 132 5.13 11.58 2.99
N ARG A 133 4.78 12.78 2.53
CA ARG A 133 4.56 13.02 1.10
C ARG A 133 5.80 12.73 0.27
N GLU A 134 6.98 12.96 0.82
CA GLU A 134 8.25 12.64 0.18
C GLU A 134 8.40 11.13 -0.06
N ASN A 135 8.10 10.29 0.94
CA ASN A 135 8.07 8.85 0.79
C ASN A 135 7.10 8.40 -0.31
N ALA A 136 5.87 8.97 -0.31
CA ALA A 136 4.89 8.68 -1.35
C ALA A 136 5.36 9.07 -2.75
N ASN A 137 6.00 10.24 -2.89
CA ASN A 137 6.54 10.72 -4.16
C ASN A 137 7.73 9.88 -4.64
N GLN A 138 8.63 9.46 -3.76
CA GLN A 138 9.75 8.57 -4.09
C GLN A 138 9.25 7.22 -4.60
N LEU A 139 8.25 6.63 -3.90
CA LEU A 139 7.61 5.40 -4.36
C LEU A 139 7.00 5.57 -5.74
N LEU A 140 6.16 6.59 -5.90
CA LEU A 140 5.49 6.84 -7.18
C LEU A 140 6.51 7.04 -8.29
N GLY A 141 7.57 7.82 -8.08
CA GLY A 141 8.63 8.07 -9.05
C GLY A 141 9.37 6.80 -9.46
N SER A 142 9.76 5.96 -8.49
CA SER A 142 10.43 4.67 -8.76
C SER A 142 9.51 3.70 -9.50
N THR A 143 8.26 3.63 -9.09
CA THR A 143 7.23 2.78 -9.69
C THR A 143 6.91 3.21 -11.13
N MET A 144 6.76 4.51 -11.37
CA MET A 144 6.54 5.06 -12.71
C MET A 144 7.73 4.78 -13.64
N LYS A 145 8.97 4.90 -13.14
CA LYS A 145 10.18 4.58 -13.91
C LYS A 145 10.20 3.11 -14.33
N LYS A 146 9.88 2.19 -13.41
CA LYS A 146 9.78 0.75 -13.70
C LYS A 146 8.65 0.46 -14.72
N ALA A 147 7.48 1.07 -14.54
CA ALA A 147 6.35 0.91 -15.45
C ALA A 147 6.67 1.45 -16.86
N ALA A 148 7.32 2.63 -16.96
CA ALA A 148 7.72 3.21 -18.24
C ALA A 148 8.70 2.31 -19.01
N ALA A 149 9.68 1.71 -18.33
CA ALA A 149 10.64 0.78 -18.95
C ALA A 149 9.99 -0.46 -19.57
N GLN A 150 8.80 -0.84 -19.11
CA GLN A 150 8.03 -2.00 -19.61
C GLN A 150 6.91 -1.60 -20.58
N THR A 151 6.77 -0.29 -20.89
CA THR A 151 5.69 0.22 -21.72
C THR A 151 6.04 0.07 -23.22
N SER A 152 5.14 -0.54 -24.01
CA SER A 152 5.29 -0.63 -25.45
C SER A 152 5.21 0.75 -26.10
N SER A 153 5.75 0.90 -27.32
CA SER A 153 5.67 2.17 -28.06
C SER A 153 4.21 2.58 -28.33
N GLU A 154 3.31 1.64 -28.56
CA GLU A 154 1.88 1.91 -28.77
C GLU A 154 1.21 2.43 -27.49
N ASP A 155 1.45 1.76 -26.34
CA ASP A 155 0.95 2.23 -25.05
C ASP A 155 1.51 3.59 -24.70
N ALA A 156 2.81 3.80 -24.91
CA ALA A 156 3.47 5.09 -24.66
C ALA A 156 2.81 6.22 -25.47
N LEU A 157 2.49 5.98 -26.73
CA LEU A 157 1.80 6.97 -27.57
C LEU A 157 0.39 7.29 -27.03
N ALA A 158 -0.36 6.29 -26.58
CA ALA A 158 -1.69 6.48 -26.01
C ALA A 158 -1.63 7.27 -24.69
N ILE A 159 -0.66 6.95 -23.83
CA ILE A 159 -0.41 7.68 -22.57
C ILE A 159 -0.02 9.13 -22.86
N MET A 160 0.90 9.37 -23.79
CA MET A 160 1.33 10.74 -24.17
C MET A 160 0.16 11.56 -24.72
N LYS A 161 -0.68 10.99 -25.57
CA LYS A 161 -1.87 11.68 -26.09
C LYS A 161 -2.81 12.08 -24.95
N PHE A 162 -3.06 11.19 -24.01
CA PHE A 162 -3.88 11.52 -22.85
C PHE A 162 -3.24 12.62 -21.99
N GLN A 163 -1.94 12.53 -21.69
CA GLN A 163 -1.22 13.52 -20.87
C GLN A 163 -1.25 14.96 -21.44
N GLN A 164 -1.46 15.12 -22.74
CA GLN A 164 -1.59 16.42 -23.38
C GLN A 164 -2.96 17.07 -23.20
N THR A 165 -3.96 16.34 -22.72
CA THR A 165 -5.32 16.84 -22.56
C THR A 165 -5.48 17.70 -21.31
N ALA A 166 -6.51 18.57 -21.30
CA ALA A 166 -6.90 19.35 -20.14
C ALA A 166 -7.37 18.43 -19.00
N ALA A 167 -8.10 17.36 -19.32
CA ALA A 167 -8.59 16.37 -18.38
C ALA A 167 -7.44 15.68 -17.64
N ALA A 168 -6.35 15.30 -18.31
CA ALA A 168 -5.18 14.72 -17.69
C ALA A 168 -4.48 15.65 -16.71
N LYS A 169 -4.39 16.94 -17.04
CA LYS A 169 -3.79 17.97 -16.15
C LYS A 169 -4.62 18.14 -14.88
N GLN A 170 -5.94 18.25 -15.01
CA GLN A 170 -6.85 18.35 -13.87
C GLN A 170 -6.85 17.08 -13.03
N PHE A 171 -6.81 15.92 -13.68
CA PHE A 171 -6.69 14.63 -13.02
C PHE A 171 -5.38 14.49 -12.23
N GLY A 172 -4.26 14.96 -12.78
CA GLY A 172 -2.97 15.03 -12.06
C GLY A 172 -3.05 15.89 -10.80
N ALA A 173 -3.60 17.11 -10.91
CA ALA A 173 -3.79 18.01 -9.76
C ALA A 173 -4.73 17.41 -8.69
N ALA A 174 -5.81 16.76 -9.11
CA ALA A 174 -6.71 16.05 -8.18
C ALA A 174 -6.03 14.85 -7.53
N SER A 175 -5.18 14.12 -8.25
CA SER A 175 -4.40 13.01 -7.71
C SER A 175 -3.38 13.46 -6.67
N ASP A 176 -2.74 14.61 -6.86
CA ASP A 176 -1.82 15.20 -5.87
C ASP A 176 -2.54 15.58 -4.56
N GLU A 177 -3.76 16.10 -4.65
CA GLU A 177 -4.61 16.38 -3.49
C GLU A 177 -5.03 15.05 -2.81
N ALA A 178 -5.38 14.04 -3.60
CA ALA A 178 -5.78 12.73 -3.09
C ALA A 178 -4.64 12.02 -2.32
N VAL A 179 -3.38 12.21 -2.71
CA VAL A 179 -2.23 11.68 -1.95
C VAL A 179 -2.24 12.19 -0.52
N GLN A 180 -2.50 13.50 -0.30
CA GLN A 180 -2.56 14.04 1.06
C GLN A 180 -3.68 13.40 1.90
N ALA A 181 -4.88 13.25 1.33
CA ALA A 181 -6.01 12.62 2.01
C ALA A 181 -5.75 11.13 2.34
N VAL A 182 -5.03 10.42 1.48
CA VAL A 182 -4.61 9.03 1.71
C VAL A 182 -3.58 8.95 2.85
N LEU A 183 -2.61 9.84 2.87
CA LEU A 183 -1.60 9.92 3.95
C LEU A 183 -2.24 10.19 5.31
N GLU A 184 -3.27 11.03 5.38
CA GLU A 184 -4.03 11.26 6.60
C GLU A 184 -4.68 9.99 7.12
N VAL A 185 -5.25 9.16 6.24
CA VAL A 185 -5.83 7.86 6.62
C VAL A 185 -4.75 6.88 7.06
N ALA A 186 -3.65 6.78 6.31
CA ALA A 186 -2.56 5.85 6.59
C ALA A 186 -1.84 6.15 7.90
N ASN A 187 -1.70 7.44 8.25
CA ASN A 187 -0.98 7.88 9.44
C ASN A 187 -1.84 7.91 10.72
N ASN A 188 -3.14 7.61 10.62
CA ASN A 188 -4.06 7.57 11.75
C ASN A 188 -4.74 6.20 11.86
N PRO A 189 -3.98 5.15 12.17
CA PRO A 189 -4.55 3.82 12.35
C PRO A 189 -5.46 3.78 13.57
N ASP A 190 -6.48 2.94 13.52
CA ASP A 190 -7.43 2.72 14.61
C ASP A 190 -6.69 2.13 15.84
N PRO A 191 -6.77 2.78 17.01
CA PRO A 191 -6.13 2.29 18.23
C PRO A 191 -6.64 0.90 18.67
N GLU A 192 -7.92 0.58 18.44
CA GLU A 192 -8.49 -0.74 18.76
C GLU A 192 -7.86 -1.82 17.87
N PHE A 193 -7.69 -1.51 16.57
CA PHE A 193 -6.98 -2.41 15.67
C PHE A 193 -5.55 -2.67 16.14
N LEU A 194 -4.81 -1.60 16.52
CA LEU A 194 -3.42 -1.75 16.96
C LEU A 194 -3.30 -2.62 18.21
N SER A 195 -4.18 -2.39 19.22
CA SER A 195 -4.20 -3.18 20.45
C SER A 195 -4.49 -4.65 20.16
N LYS A 196 -5.56 -4.93 19.43
CA LYS A 196 -5.94 -6.30 19.07
C LYS A 196 -4.86 -6.99 18.23
N GLN A 197 -4.22 -6.26 17.34
CA GLN A 197 -3.14 -6.78 16.51
C GLN A 197 -1.93 -7.18 17.35
N GLN A 198 -1.55 -6.32 18.31
CA GLN A 198 -0.46 -6.60 19.25
C GLN A 198 -0.75 -7.85 20.08
N ASP A 199 -1.96 -7.98 20.62
CA ASP A 199 -2.37 -9.14 21.42
C ASP A 199 -2.29 -10.44 20.61
N LEU A 200 -2.72 -10.44 19.35
CA LEU A 200 -2.64 -11.58 18.46
C LEU A 200 -1.20 -12.01 18.19
N LEU A 201 -0.31 -11.04 17.92
CA LEU A 201 1.11 -11.32 17.67
C LEU A 201 1.79 -11.90 18.91
N ILE A 202 1.59 -11.29 20.08
CA ILE A 202 2.18 -11.73 21.35
C ILE A 202 1.67 -13.12 21.72
N SER A 203 0.36 -13.35 21.69
CA SER A 203 -0.25 -14.64 22.01
C SER A 203 0.26 -15.76 21.11
N ALA A 204 0.43 -15.48 19.82
CA ALA A 204 0.96 -16.45 18.87
C ALA A 204 2.43 -16.78 19.12
N MET A 205 3.25 -15.78 19.49
CA MET A 205 4.66 -16.00 19.83
C MET A 205 4.80 -16.87 21.10
N ILE A 206 4.01 -16.58 22.14
CA ILE A 206 3.99 -17.38 23.37
C ILE A 206 3.59 -18.83 23.06
N ALA A 207 2.45 -19.01 22.38
CA ALA A 207 1.95 -20.34 22.04
C ALA A 207 2.90 -21.14 21.13
N PHE A 208 3.70 -20.44 20.29
CA PHE A 208 4.71 -21.08 19.45
C PHE A 208 5.94 -21.51 20.26
N ALA A 209 6.41 -20.67 21.17
CA ALA A 209 7.57 -20.94 22.02
C ALA A 209 7.32 -22.08 23.04
N GLU A 210 6.07 -22.21 23.51
CA GLU A 210 5.67 -23.28 24.45
C GLU A 210 5.52 -24.66 23.78
N LYS A 211 5.48 -24.73 22.44
CA LYS A 211 5.45 -26.03 21.75
C LYS A 211 6.75 -26.78 22.01
N PRO A 212 6.70 -28.03 22.48
CA PRO A 212 7.90 -28.81 22.66
C PRO A 212 8.63 -28.90 21.33
N SER A 213 9.90 -28.42 21.31
CA SER A 213 10.73 -28.53 20.13
C SER A 213 10.81 -30.01 19.76
N SER A 214 10.24 -30.36 18.59
CA SER A 214 10.42 -31.68 18.02
C SER A 214 11.90 -31.83 17.63
N LYS A 215 12.78 -32.02 18.64
CA LYS A 215 14.13 -32.47 18.38
C LYS A 215 13.99 -33.84 17.69
N LYS A 216 14.17 -33.85 16.37
CA LYS A 216 14.50 -35.12 15.70
C LYS A 216 15.76 -35.67 16.34
N PRO A 217 15.74 -36.95 16.74
CA PRO A 217 16.93 -37.63 17.24
C PRO A 217 18.04 -37.66 16.18
#